data_92d5f586bdf0ce2ebf85791ebcf6cff3
#
_entry.id   92d5f586bdf0ce2ebf85791ebcf6cff3
#
_cell.length_a   1.000
_cell.length_b   1.000
_cell.length_c   1.000
_cell.angle_alpha   90.00
_cell.angle_beta   90.00
_cell.angle_gamma   90.00
#
_symmetry.space_group_name_H-M   'P 1'
#
loop_
_entity.id
_entity.type
_entity.pdbx_description
1 polymer ?
#
loop_
_entity_poly.entity_id
_entity_poly.type
_entity_poly.pdbx_seq_one_letter_code
_entity_poly.pdbx_strand_id
1 'polypeptide(L)'
;MHNNRKFLRDRVHEVPGRLYTIPYPFQEFRTGRAQRTTPIFTRLRDYGARFNQVMGYERAMYFKKEEAPLDLSYFGLGEDFKKASDPIAKDESVSIAETKTFFKPPWFKEVSEEFFAARAKVALCDYSSFAKFDLWSSGREVVDFLQKLCANDIDMVSSISLRMHPFQTF
;
A
#
# COMPACT_ATOMS: atom_id res chain seq x y z
N MET A 1 12.44 -3.99 10.35
CA MET A 1 12.88 -4.64 9.10
C MET A 1 14.37 -4.92 9.06
N HIS A 2 15.25 -3.99 9.49
CA HIS A 2 16.71 -4.17 9.41
C HIS A 2 17.26 -5.43 10.08
N ASN A 3 16.60 -5.96 11.10
CA ASN A 3 17.04 -7.18 11.80
C ASN A 3 16.41 -8.47 11.25
N ASN A 4 15.57 -8.40 10.23
CA ASN A 4 14.97 -9.57 9.62
C ASN A 4 15.88 -10.09 8.50
N ARG A 5 16.70 -11.09 8.82
CA ARG A 5 17.67 -11.70 7.89
C ARG A 5 17.00 -12.31 6.65
N LYS A 6 15.83 -12.93 6.83
CA LYS A 6 15.06 -13.49 5.71
C LYS A 6 14.63 -12.39 4.75
N PHE A 7 14.04 -11.32 5.27
CA PHE A 7 13.65 -10.17 4.47
C PHE A 7 14.82 -9.58 3.68
N LEU A 8 15.96 -9.34 4.36
CA LEU A 8 17.15 -8.78 3.72
C LEU A 8 17.66 -9.69 2.61
N ARG A 9 17.81 -10.99 2.87
CA ARG A 9 18.26 -11.97 1.89
C ARG A 9 17.35 -11.97 0.66
N ASP A 10 16.06 -12.16 0.87
CA ASP A 10 15.08 -12.31 -0.21
C ASP A 10 14.99 -11.01 -1.04
N ARG A 11 15.04 -9.85 -0.39
CA ARG A 11 15.01 -8.55 -1.06
C ARG A 11 16.29 -8.27 -1.85
N VAL A 12 17.46 -8.61 -1.32
CA VAL A 12 18.75 -8.45 -2.00
C VAL A 12 18.81 -9.32 -3.27
N HIS A 13 18.19 -10.49 -3.28
CA HIS A 13 18.10 -11.32 -4.48
C HIS A 13 17.14 -10.74 -5.54
N GLU A 14 16.06 -10.09 -5.12
CA GLU A 14 15.08 -9.52 -6.05
C GLU A 14 15.56 -8.21 -6.71
N VAL A 15 16.23 -7.34 -5.95
CA VAL A 15 16.60 -5.99 -6.40
C VAL A 15 17.46 -5.97 -7.67
N PRO A 16 18.54 -6.77 -7.82
CA PRO A 16 19.36 -6.74 -9.01
C PRO A 16 18.59 -7.11 -10.30
N GLY A 17 17.69 -8.08 -10.20
CA GLY A 17 16.83 -8.46 -11.32
C GLY A 17 15.94 -7.32 -11.80
N ARG A 18 15.52 -6.45 -10.90
CA ARG A 18 14.67 -5.29 -11.23
C ARG A 18 15.42 -4.14 -11.87
N LEU A 19 16.73 -4.01 -11.62
CA LEU A 19 17.55 -2.96 -12.23
C LEU A 19 17.70 -3.12 -13.75
N TYR A 20 17.56 -4.34 -14.27
CA TYR A 20 17.75 -4.66 -15.67
C TYR A 20 16.43 -4.95 -16.41
N THR A 21 15.31 -4.84 -15.73
CA THR A 21 13.98 -5.04 -16.34
C THR A 21 13.32 -3.71 -16.69
N ILE A 22 12.32 -3.76 -17.56
CA ILE A 22 11.51 -2.59 -17.88
C ILE A 22 10.75 -2.17 -16.61
N PRO A 23 10.90 -0.93 -16.12
CA PRO A 23 10.20 -0.44 -14.94
C PRO A 23 8.76 -0.07 -15.30
N TYR A 24 7.87 -1.05 -15.31
CA TYR A 24 6.46 -0.79 -15.53
C TYR A 24 5.84 0.01 -14.37
N PRO A 25 4.85 0.87 -14.65
CA PRO A 25 4.06 1.50 -13.61
C PRO A 25 3.47 0.46 -12.65
N PHE A 26 3.37 0.81 -11.37
CA PHE A 26 2.84 -0.07 -10.32
C PHE A 26 3.55 -1.42 -10.18
N GLN A 27 4.81 -1.51 -10.57
CA GLN A 27 5.60 -2.70 -10.36
C GLN A 27 5.94 -2.85 -8.87
N GLU A 28 5.52 -3.95 -8.27
CA GLU A 28 5.68 -4.23 -6.85
C GLU A 28 6.78 -5.26 -6.56
N PHE A 29 7.39 -5.18 -5.39
CA PHE A 29 8.25 -6.25 -4.90
C PHE A 29 7.42 -7.49 -4.56
N ARG A 30 7.95 -8.66 -4.91
CA ARG A 30 7.31 -9.95 -4.63
C ARG A 30 7.78 -10.57 -3.33
N THR A 31 9.00 -10.23 -2.91
CA THR A 31 9.59 -10.70 -1.66
C THR A 31 9.31 -9.73 -0.52
N GLY A 32 9.45 -10.23 0.70
CA GLY A 32 9.31 -9.41 1.90
C GLY A 32 7.93 -8.76 2.06
N ARG A 33 6.89 -9.48 1.64
CA ARG A 33 5.49 -9.08 1.80
C ARG A 33 5.00 -9.38 3.22
N ALA A 34 3.87 -8.80 3.59
CA ALA A 34 3.22 -8.97 4.90
C ALA A 34 4.11 -8.67 6.12
N GLN A 35 5.20 -7.89 5.96
CA GLN A 35 6.10 -7.54 7.07
C GLN A 35 5.55 -6.42 7.96
N ARG A 36 4.73 -5.56 7.38
CA ARG A 36 4.01 -4.50 8.07
C ARG A 36 2.59 -4.47 7.55
N THR A 37 1.65 -4.73 8.43
CA THR A 37 0.22 -4.79 8.10
C THR A 37 -0.57 -3.87 9.01
N THR A 38 -1.72 -3.43 8.55
CA THR A 38 -2.68 -2.70 9.37
C THR A 38 -3.52 -3.68 10.21
N PRO A 39 -4.18 -3.23 11.30
CA PRO A 39 -5.01 -4.10 12.11
C PRO A 39 -6.15 -4.80 11.35
N ILE A 40 -6.61 -4.20 10.26
CA ILE A 40 -7.71 -4.73 9.45
C ILE A 40 -7.23 -5.47 8.19
N PHE A 41 -5.92 -5.64 8.01
CA PHE A 41 -5.32 -6.28 6.83
C PHE A 41 -5.98 -7.61 6.45
N THR A 42 -6.17 -8.51 7.43
CA THR A 42 -6.78 -9.83 7.17
C THR A 42 -8.19 -9.69 6.61
N ARG A 43 -8.99 -8.79 7.16
CA ARG A 43 -10.34 -8.52 6.65
C ARG A 43 -10.31 -7.96 5.23
N LEU A 44 -9.42 -7.01 4.94
CA LEU A 44 -9.28 -6.45 3.60
C LEU A 44 -8.88 -7.54 2.60
N ARG A 45 -7.93 -8.41 2.96
CA ARG A 45 -7.53 -9.56 2.14
C ARG A 45 -8.72 -10.48 1.85
N ASP A 46 -9.50 -10.82 2.87
CA ASP A 46 -10.65 -11.72 2.74
C ASP A 46 -11.78 -11.10 1.90
N TYR A 47 -11.83 -9.76 1.82
CA TYR A 47 -12.70 -9.03 0.89
C TYR A 47 -12.14 -8.91 -0.54
N GLY A 48 -11.00 -9.54 -0.84
CA GLY A 48 -10.42 -9.54 -2.17
C GLY A 48 -9.52 -8.36 -2.48
N ALA A 49 -8.96 -7.70 -1.45
CA ALA A 49 -8.01 -6.62 -1.65
C ALA A 49 -6.76 -7.09 -2.39
N ARG A 50 -6.31 -6.27 -3.35
CA ARG A 50 -5.00 -6.34 -3.97
C ARG A 50 -4.12 -5.28 -3.36
N PHE A 51 -2.90 -5.66 -2.96
CA PHE A 51 -2.05 -4.83 -2.14
C PHE A 51 -0.84 -4.30 -2.90
N ASN A 52 -0.46 -3.07 -2.58
CA ASN A 52 0.84 -2.51 -2.86
C ASN A 52 1.59 -2.21 -1.54
N GLN A 53 2.91 -2.02 -1.62
CA GLN A 53 3.72 -1.64 -0.47
C GLN A 53 4.03 -0.15 -0.47
N VAL A 54 3.67 0.52 0.63
CA VAL A 54 4.07 1.90 0.88
C VAL A 54 4.80 1.96 2.21
N MET A 55 6.07 2.35 2.20
CA MET A 55 6.95 2.34 3.38
C MET A 55 6.97 0.97 4.10
N GLY A 56 6.82 -0.11 3.34
CA GLY A 56 6.77 -1.48 3.82
C GLY A 56 5.43 -1.92 4.41
N TYR A 57 4.44 -1.04 4.50
CA TYR A 57 3.07 -1.41 4.85
C TYR A 57 2.33 -1.96 3.64
N GLU A 58 1.61 -3.05 3.85
CA GLU A 58 0.65 -3.55 2.87
C GLU A 58 -0.60 -2.63 2.89
N ARG A 59 -0.87 -1.99 1.78
CA ARG A 59 -2.04 -1.11 1.60
C ARG A 59 -2.92 -1.62 0.49
N ALA A 60 -4.22 -1.74 0.76
CA ALA A 60 -5.19 -2.10 -0.27
C ALA A 60 -5.20 -1.02 -1.35
N MET A 61 -5.01 -1.43 -2.59
CA MET A 61 -5.03 -0.56 -3.76
C MET A 61 -6.38 -0.59 -4.46
N TYR A 62 -6.97 -1.77 -4.60
CA TYR A 62 -8.30 -1.99 -5.14
C TYR A 62 -8.85 -3.33 -4.67
N PHE A 63 -10.15 -3.58 -4.89
CA PHE A 63 -10.81 -4.82 -4.49
C PHE A 63 -11.32 -5.58 -5.72
N LYS A 64 -11.03 -6.88 -5.76
CA LYS A 64 -11.54 -7.78 -6.79
C LYS A 64 -12.20 -8.97 -6.11
N LYS A 65 -13.52 -9.09 -6.27
CA LYS A 65 -14.34 -10.04 -5.52
C LYS A 65 -14.29 -11.49 -6.01
N GLU A 66 -13.78 -11.75 -7.20
CA GLU A 66 -13.99 -13.04 -7.88
C GLU A 66 -12.75 -13.58 -8.57
N GLU A 67 -11.62 -13.65 -7.94
CA GLU A 67 -10.53 -14.45 -8.51
C GLU A 67 -9.88 -15.35 -7.48
N ALA A 68 -9.85 -16.64 -7.85
CA ALA A 68 -8.87 -17.63 -7.39
C ALA A 68 -7.44 -17.04 -7.39
N PRO A 69 -6.50 -17.59 -6.58
CA PRO A 69 -5.15 -17.06 -6.46
C PRO A 69 -4.55 -16.77 -7.83
N LEU A 70 -3.85 -15.62 -7.94
CA LEU A 70 -3.21 -15.15 -9.17
C LEU A 70 -2.56 -16.30 -9.92
N ASP A 71 -3.06 -16.58 -11.11
CA ASP A 71 -2.40 -17.48 -12.02
C ASP A 71 -1.08 -16.84 -12.47
N LEU A 72 0.00 -17.31 -11.90
CA LEU A 72 1.34 -16.82 -12.20
C LEU A 72 1.78 -17.17 -13.61
N SER A 73 1.06 -18.05 -14.32
CA SER A 73 1.31 -18.37 -15.72
C SER A 73 1.14 -17.15 -16.61
N TYR A 74 0.23 -16.23 -16.27
CA TYR A 74 0.03 -14.96 -16.95
C TYR A 74 1.31 -14.09 -17.00
N PHE A 75 2.23 -14.27 -16.07
CA PHE A 75 3.48 -13.51 -15.99
C PHE A 75 4.62 -14.14 -16.79
N GLY A 76 4.36 -15.19 -17.59
CA GLY A 76 5.40 -15.91 -18.34
C GLY A 76 6.40 -16.65 -17.44
N LEU A 77 6.06 -16.79 -16.17
CA LEU A 77 6.80 -17.58 -15.21
C LEU A 77 6.23 -18.99 -15.24
N GLY A 78 6.54 -19.71 -16.32
CA GLY A 78 6.14 -21.09 -16.50
C GLY A 78 6.71 -22.03 -15.43
N GLU A 79 6.35 -23.30 -15.52
CA GLU A 79 6.76 -24.38 -14.62
C GLU A 79 8.29 -24.45 -14.39
N ASP A 80 9.07 -24.00 -15.36
CA ASP A 80 10.53 -23.97 -15.28
C ASP A 80 11.07 -23.02 -14.23
N PHE A 81 10.34 -21.93 -13.93
CA PHE A 81 10.70 -21.00 -12.85
C PHE A 81 10.43 -21.61 -11.46
N LYS A 82 9.47 -22.52 -11.35
CA LYS A 82 9.21 -23.28 -10.12
C LYS A 82 10.33 -24.25 -9.78
N LYS A 83 11.10 -24.70 -10.80
CA LYS A 83 12.19 -25.66 -10.63
C LYS A 83 13.57 -25.03 -10.43
N ALA A 84 13.77 -23.82 -10.91
CA ALA A 84 15.08 -23.15 -10.90
C ALA A 84 15.30 -22.23 -9.69
N SER A 85 14.29 -21.96 -8.90
CA SER A 85 14.43 -21.15 -7.72
C SER A 85 14.50 -22.03 -6.48
N ASP A 86 15.60 -21.92 -5.73
CA ASP A 86 15.45 -21.98 -4.28
C ASP A 86 14.13 -21.28 -3.93
N PRO A 87 13.29 -21.88 -3.10
CA PRO A 87 12.00 -21.28 -2.82
C PRO A 87 12.25 -19.94 -2.12
N ILE A 88 12.38 -18.88 -2.93
CA ILE A 88 12.03 -17.54 -2.45
C ILE A 88 10.57 -17.75 -2.09
N ALA A 89 10.34 -18.00 -0.83
CA ALA A 89 9.04 -18.39 -0.33
C ALA A 89 8.08 -17.29 -0.78
N LYS A 90 7.29 -17.61 -1.80
CA LYS A 90 6.20 -16.75 -2.23
C LYS A 90 5.37 -16.57 -0.99
N ASP A 91 5.30 -15.35 -0.51
CA ASP A 91 4.38 -15.04 0.55
C ASP A 91 3.00 -14.99 -0.10
N GLU A 92 2.41 -16.18 -0.30
CA GLU A 92 1.10 -16.37 -0.92
C GLU A 92 -0.02 -15.71 -0.11
N SER A 93 0.32 -15.17 1.07
CA SER A 93 -0.62 -14.50 1.97
C SER A 93 -1.08 -13.14 1.43
N VAL A 94 -0.39 -12.56 0.43
CA VAL A 94 -0.68 -11.22 -0.08
C VAL A 94 -0.89 -11.23 -1.59
N SER A 95 -2.09 -10.89 -2.03
CA SER A 95 -2.38 -10.67 -3.43
C SER A 95 -1.87 -9.29 -3.88
N ILE A 96 -0.90 -9.28 -4.79
CA ILE A 96 -0.19 -8.08 -5.22
C ILE A 96 -0.96 -7.36 -6.33
N ALA A 97 -1.09 -6.02 -6.21
CA ALA A 97 -1.57 -5.15 -7.27
C ALA A 97 -0.40 -4.80 -8.20
N GLU A 98 -0.26 -5.50 -9.30
CA GLU A 98 0.84 -5.31 -10.26
C GLU A 98 0.34 -5.26 -11.70
N THR A 99 1.03 -4.49 -12.55
CA THR A 99 0.79 -4.47 -14.00
C THR A 99 2.11 -4.54 -14.77
N LYS A 100 2.04 -5.01 -16.02
CA LYS A 100 3.15 -5.02 -16.97
C LYS A 100 2.79 -4.22 -18.23
N THR A 101 2.10 -3.12 -18.07
CA THR A 101 1.69 -2.25 -19.18
C THR A 101 1.88 -0.78 -18.84
N PHE A 102 2.20 0.03 -19.86
CA PHE A 102 2.18 1.48 -19.78
C PHE A 102 0.81 2.06 -20.14
N PHE A 103 -0.11 1.23 -20.59
CA PHE A 103 -1.46 1.60 -20.92
C PHE A 103 -2.36 1.54 -19.68
N LYS A 104 -3.67 1.60 -19.90
CA LYS A 104 -4.69 1.50 -18.89
C LYS A 104 -4.53 0.21 -18.06
N PRO A 105 -4.41 0.30 -16.73
CA PRO A 105 -4.20 -0.89 -15.90
C PRO A 105 -5.43 -1.80 -15.89
N PRO A 106 -5.25 -3.11 -15.67
CA PRO A 106 -6.34 -4.08 -15.68
C PRO A 106 -7.42 -3.83 -14.63
N TRP A 107 -7.09 -3.12 -13.54
CA TRP A 107 -8.04 -2.77 -12.47
C TRP A 107 -8.73 -1.42 -12.67
N PHE A 108 -8.62 -0.82 -13.85
CA PHE A 108 -9.20 0.51 -14.09
C PHE A 108 -10.71 0.53 -13.88
N LYS A 109 -11.41 -0.54 -14.23
CA LYS A 109 -12.87 -0.65 -14.07
C LYS A 109 -13.21 -0.66 -12.58
N GLU A 110 -12.56 -1.50 -11.81
CA GLU A 110 -12.78 -1.64 -10.37
C GLU A 110 -12.54 -0.31 -9.63
N VAL A 111 -11.41 0.34 -9.91
CA VAL A 111 -11.10 1.64 -9.31
C VAL A 111 -12.08 2.72 -9.75
N SER A 112 -12.55 2.68 -11.01
CA SER A 112 -13.58 3.61 -11.49
C SER A 112 -14.90 3.43 -10.72
N GLU A 113 -15.33 2.19 -10.50
CA GLU A 113 -16.53 1.90 -9.72
C GLU A 113 -16.38 2.36 -8.26
N GLU A 114 -15.23 2.13 -7.64
CA GLU A 114 -14.92 2.61 -6.28
C GLU A 114 -14.93 4.15 -6.21
N PHE A 115 -14.37 4.83 -7.21
CA PHE A 115 -14.39 6.29 -7.30
C PHE A 115 -15.81 6.84 -7.34
N PHE A 116 -16.66 6.31 -8.20
CA PHE A 116 -18.05 6.74 -8.29
C PHE A 116 -18.85 6.40 -7.03
N ALA A 117 -18.58 5.25 -6.41
CA ALA A 117 -19.18 4.88 -5.13
C ALA A 117 -18.77 5.84 -4.01
N ALA A 118 -17.51 6.22 -3.95
CA ALA A 118 -17.01 7.19 -2.97
C ALA A 118 -17.63 8.58 -3.13
N ARG A 119 -17.99 8.97 -4.38
CA ARG A 119 -18.63 10.26 -4.69
C ARG A 119 -20.13 10.28 -4.39
N ALA A 120 -20.80 9.16 -4.61
CA ALA A 120 -22.27 9.06 -4.53
C ALA A 120 -22.78 8.38 -3.25
N LYS A 121 -21.93 7.68 -2.54
CA LYS A 121 -22.28 6.83 -1.39
C LYS A 121 -21.30 7.05 -0.24
N VAL A 122 -20.99 5.98 0.50
CA VAL A 122 -20.05 5.98 1.62
C VAL A 122 -18.75 5.29 1.22
N ALA A 123 -17.62 5.90 1.59
CA ALA A 123 -16.30 5.31 1.45
C ALA A 123 -15.67 5.04 2.83
N LEU A 124 -14.99 3.90 2.95
CA LEU A 124 -14.18 3.54 4.11
C LEU A 124 -12.72 3.44 3.67
N CYS A 125 -11.87 4.26 4.30
CA CYS A 125 -10.43 4.27 4.00
C CYS A 125 -9.62 3.82 5.20
N ASP A 126 -8.68 2.88 5.01
CA ASP A 126 -7.74 2.46 6.05
C ASP A 126 -6.52 3.38 6.10
N TYR A 127 -6.52 4.29 7.06
CA TYR A 127 -5.40 5.19 7.36
C TYR A 127 -4.53 4.71 8.53
N SER A 128 -4.66 3.46 8.97
CA SER A 128 -3.94 2.94 10.15
C SER A 128 -2.42 2.94 9.96
N SER A 129 -1.93 2.89 8.71
CA SER A 129 -0.50 2.93 8.40
C SER A 129 0.16 4.31 8.60
N PHE A 130 -0.62 5.37 8.71
CA PHE A 130 -0.11 6.71 8.98
C PHE A 130 0.11 6.92 10.48
N ALA A 131 1.15 7.63 10.85
CA ALA A 131 1.34 8.07 12.24
C ALA A 131 0.25 9.07 12.64
N LYS A 132 -0.15 9.02 13.89
CA LYS A 132 -1.06 9.96 14.52
C LYS A 132 -0.34 10.64 15.67
N PHE A 133 -0.49 11.94 15.75
CA PHE A 133 0.06 12.75 16.84
C PHE A 133 -1.06 13.55 17.48
N ASP A 134 -1.22 13.38 18.77
CA ASP A 134 -2.10 14.23 19.58
C ASP A 134 -1.26 15.37 20.16
N LEU A 135 -1.64 16.60 19.84
CA LEU A 135 -1.03 17.82 20.35
C LEU A 135 -2.07 18.56 21.16
N TRP A 136 -1.71 18.97 22.34
CA TRP A 136 -2.61 19.72 23.21
C TRP A 136 -1.87 20.70 24.11
N SER A 137 -2.56 21.78 24.45
CA SER A 137 -2.10 22.83 25.33
C SER A 137 -3.27 23.35 26.15
N SER A 138 -2.99 24.09 27.21
CA SER A 138 -4.00 24.74 28.03
C SER A 138 -4.63 25.98 27.38
N GLY A 139 -4.01 26.50 26.33
CA GLY A 139 -4.43 27.69 25.58
C GLY A 139 -4.28 27.50 24.07
N ARG A 140 -3.88 28.56 23.37
CA ARG A 140 -3.75 28.57 21.90
C ARG A 140 -2.39 28.13 21.35
N GLU A 141 -1.45 27.74 22.21
CA GLU A 141 -0.06 27.50 21.82
C GLU A 141 0.08 26.45 20.70
N VAL A 142 -0.74 25.39 20.74
CA VAL A 142 -0.76 24.37 19.69
C VAL A 142 -1.25 24.95 18.36
N VAL A 143 -2.32 25.74 18.39
CA VAL A 143 -2.85 26.41 17.19
C VAL A 143 -1.82 27.35 16.61
N ASP A 144 -1.23 28.20 17.45
CA ASP A 144 -0.22 29.18 17.05
C ASP A 144 1.05 28.51 16.48
N PHE A 145 1.44 27.37 17.07
CA PHE A 145 2.55 26.55 16.56
C PHE A 145 2.22 25.95 15.20
N LEU A 146 1.06 25.33 15.08
CA LEU A 146 0.65 24.73 13.82
C LEU A 146 0.41 25.76 12.73
N GLN A 147 -0.09 26.94 13.07
CA GLN A 147 -0.27 28.04 12.12
C GLN A 147 1.05 28.51 11.49
N LYS A 148 2.16 28.34 12.20
CA LYS A 148 3.50 28.63 11.64
C LYS A 148 4.04 27.52 10.74
N LEU A 149 3.59 26.28 10.94
CA LEU A 149 4.11 25.12 10.20
C LEU A 149 3.25 24.75 8.99
N CYS A 150 1.94 25.02 9.05
CA CYS A 150 0.99 24.58 8.03
C CYS A 150 0.71 25.72 7.05
N ALA A 151 0.60 25.39 5.78
CA ALA A 151 0.15 26.32 4.74
C ALA A 151 -1.35 26.61 4.80
N ASN A 152 -2.12 25.68 5.40
CA ASN A 152 -3.56 25.86 5.60
C ASN A 152 -3.82 26.65 6.88
N ASP A 153 -4.93 27.39 6.88
CA ASP A 153 -5.42 28.07 8.08
C ASP A 153 -5.99 27.03 9.07
N ILE A 154 -5.28 26.85 10.17
CA ILE A 154 -5.62 25.87 11.21
C ILE A 154 -6.68 26.45 12.17
N ASP A 155 -6.77 27.76 12.29
CA ASP A 155 -7.69 28.46 13.21
C ASP A 155 -9.16 28.41 12.73
N MET A 156 -9.40 28.13 11.46
CA MET A 156 -10.75 27.96 10.93
C MET A 156 -11.48 26.72 11.47
N VAL A 157 -10.79 25.81 12.14
CA VAL A 157 -11.35 24.55 12.65
C VAL A 157 -11.69 24.69 14.13
N SER A 158 -12.71 25.46 14.44
CA SER A 158 -13.03 25.88 15.82
C SER A 158 -13.70 24.83 16.72
N SER A 159 -14.01 23.63 16.26
CA SER A 159 -14.73 22.65 17.12
C SER A 159 -14.54 21.17 16.74
N ILE A 160 -13.61 20.83 15.87
CA ILE A 160 -13.32 19.45 15.49
C ILE A 160 -11.94 19.10 16.01
N SER A 161 -11.82 17.99 16.75
CA SER A 161 -10.51 17.46 17.14
C SER A 161 -9.65 17.32 15.89
N LEU A 162 -8.64 18.17 15.77
CA LEU A 162 -7.72 18.22 14.64
C LEU A 162 -6.81 16.99 14.72
N ARG A 163 -7.19 15.93 14.04
CA ARG A 163 -6.28 14.80 13.80
C ARG A 163 -5.49 15.11 12.53
N MET A 164 -4.30 15.64 12.72
CA MET A 164 -3.41 15.90 11.59
C MET A 164 -2.72 14.62 11.15
N HIS A 165 -2.80 14.33 9.86
CA HIS A 165 -1.95 13.33 9.23
C HIS A 165 -0.58 13.94 8.95
N PRO A 166 0.51 13.18 9.14
CA PRO A 166 1.85 13.70 8.86
C PRO A 166 1.95 14.10 7.39
N PHE A 167 2.65 15.19 7.16
CA PHE A 167 2.95 15.69 5.84
C PHE A 167 3.58 14.61 4.97
N GLN A 168 3.09 14.45 3.77
CA GLN A 168 3.90 13.92 2.68
C GLN A 168 4.87 15.04 2.28
N THR A 169 6.11 14.94 2.73
CA THR A 169 7.20 15.65 2.05
C THR A 169 7.36 15.00 0.68
N PHE A 170 7.14 15.79 -0.34
CA PHE A 170 7.47 15.45 -1.73
C PHE A 170 8.97 15.25 -1.89
#